data_359160b9bf2aedeb78db4e143e031c5f
#
_entry.id   359160b9bf2aedeb78db4e143e031c5f
#
_cell.length_a   1.000
_cell.length_b   1.000
_cell.length_c   1.000
_cell.angle_alpha   90.00
_cell.angle_beta   90.00
_cell.angle_gamma   90.00
#
_symmetry.space_group_name_H-M   'P 1'
#
loop_
_entity.id
_entity.type
_entity.pdbx_description
1 polymer ?
#
loop_
_entity_poly.entity_id
_entity_poly.type
_entity_poly.pdbx_seq_one_letter_code
_entity_poly.pdbx_strand_id
1 'polypeptide(L)'
;VEKGLMLHPEKDGFGLLRAFGGYETAAMAGGMIAAAHAGIPVLLDGLLTYAAALCAVDMDVMVSKYLVAGHRSAAPGSSQALLALGLSPVLDLGMQLGEGSGAAVAWPVVRLASHMIHGLKAFGELDVKNSTRDLQCLGLL
;
A
#
# COMPACT_ATOMS: atom_id res chain seq x y z
N VAL A 1 -5.93 23.92 -10.73
CA VAL A 1 -6.70 22.76 -10.27
C VAL A 1 -8.21 23.08 -10.36
N GLU A 2 -8.73 24.09 -9.65
CA GLU A 2 -10.16 24.44 -9.60
C GLU A 2 -10.80 24.61 -10.99
N LYS A 3 -10.16 25.38 -11.87
CA LYS A 3 -10.64 25.59 -13.25
C LYS A 3 -10.72 24.26 -14.04
N GLY A 4 -9.78 23.36 -13.84
CA GLY A 4 -9.80 22.03 -14.46
C GLY A 4 -10.98 21.19 -13.97
N LEU A 5 -11.21 21.18 -12.64
CA LEU A 5 -12.33 20.46 -12.03
C LEU A 5 -13.69 20.99 -12.46
N MET A 6 -13.81 22.30 -12.76
CA MET A 6 -15.03 22.88 -13.31
C MET A 6 -15.31 22.47 -14.75
N LEU A 7 -14.24 22.27 -15.54
CA LEU A 7 -14.36 21.88 -16.95
C LEU A 7 -14.58 20.37 -17.13
N HIS A 8 -14.22 19.60 -16.15
CA HIS A 8 -14.28 18.13 -16.13
C HIS A 8 -15.07 17.67 -14.91
N PRO A 9 -16.41 17.53 -15.04
CA PRO A 9 -17.28 17.20 -13.92
C PRO A 9 -17.22 15.72 -13.50
N GLU A 10 -16.50 14.89 -14.27
CA GLU A 10 -16.29 13.48 -13.95
C GLU A 10 -15.61 13.34 -12.59
N LYS A 11 -16.15 12.48 -11.75
CA LYS A 11 -15.63 12.25 -10.38
C LYS A 11 -15.24 10.80 -10.14
N ASP A 12 -15.58 9.89 -11.06
CA ASP A 12 -15.15 8.50 -10.99
C ASP A 12 -13.71 8.31 -11.46
N GLY A 13 -13.09 7.21 -11.03
CA GLY A 13 -11.68 6.93 -11.28
C GLY A 13 -11.33 6.88 -12.76
N PHE A 14 -12.21 6.34 -13.61
CA PHE A 14 -12.00 6.29 -15.05
C PHE A 14 -12.07 7.69 -15.68
N GLY A 15 -13.08 8.49 -15.32
CA GLY A 15 -13.23 9.86 -15.79
C GLY A 15 -12.07 10.76 -15.36
N LEU A 16 -11.58 10.61 -14.13
CA LEU A 16 -10.42 11.34 -13.63
C LEU A 16 -9.13 10.97 -14.38
N LEU A 17 -8.91 9.69 -14.68
CA LEU A 17 -7.78 9.25 -15.51
C LEU A 17 -7.87 9.82 -16.92
N ARG A 18 -9.04 9.83 -17.53
CA ARG A 18 -9.26 10.38 -18.87
C ARG A 18 -9.05 11.90 -18.92
N ALA A 19 -9.46 12.62 -17.88
CA ALA A 19 -9.41 14.08 -17.86
C ALA A 19 -8.05 14.64 -17.43
N PHE A 20 -7.39 13.99 -16.46
CA PHE A 20 -6.19 14.51 -15.78
C PHE A 20 -5.02 13.53 -15.77
N GLY A 21 -5.24 12.25 -16.04
CA GLY A 21 -4.20 11.23 -16.05
C GLY A 21 -3.36 11.28 -17.33
N GLY A 22 -2.07 10.89 -17.21
CA GLY A 22 -1.25 10.52 -18.35
C GLY A 22 -1.41 9.04 -18.70
N TYR A 23 -0.82 8.62 -19.82
CA TYR A 23 -0.81 7.21 -20.21
C TYR A 23 -0.15 6.33 -19.17
N GLU A 24 0.89 6.82 -18.51
CA GLU A 24 1.59 6.14 -17.41
C GLU A 24 0.68 5.89 -16.20
N THR A 25 -0.14 6.89 -15.84
CA THR A 25 -1.07 6.76 -14.70
C THR A 25 -2.18 5.76 -15.02
N ALA A 26 -2.70 5.81 -16.25
CA ALA A 26 -3.71 4.86 -16.72
C ALA A 26 -3.13 3.43 -16.80
N ALA A 27 -1.90 3.27 -17.28
CA ALA A 27 -1.21 1.98 -17.34
C ALA A 27 -0.98 1.41 -15.93
N MET A 28 -0.57 2.24 -14.96
CA MET A 28 -0.41 1.83 -13.57
C MET A 28 -1.74 1.37 -12.96
N ALA A 29 -2.83 2.14 -13.15
CA ALA A 29 -4.15 1.76 -12.65
C ALA A 29 -4.63 0.43 -13.23
N GLY A 30 -4.52 0.24 -14.54
CA GLY A 30 -4.84 -1.03 -15.21
C GLY A 30 -3.98 -2.19 -14.73
N GLY A 31 -2.69 -1.95 -14.53
CA GLY A 31 -1.76 -2.94 -13.96
C GLY A 31 -2.12 -3.36 -12.54
N MET A 32 -2.55 -2.42 -11.69
CA MET A 32 -3.03 -2.71 -10.33
C MET A 32 -4.29 -3.56 -10.33
N ILE A 33 -5.26 -3.25 -11.21
CA ILE A 33 -6.47 -4.05 -11.37
C ILE A 33 -6.12 -5.48 -11.82
N ALA A 34 -5.29 -5.61 -12.84
CA ALA A 34 -4.87 -6.92 -13.34
C ALA A 34 -4.10 -7.73 -12.27
N ALA A 35 -3.21 -7.09 -11.52
CA ALA A 35 -2.47 -7.73 -10.43
C ALA A 35 -3.41 -8.21 -9.32
N ALA A 36 -4.39 -7.40 -8.91
CA ALA A 36 -5.37 -7.77 -7.88
C ALA A 36 -6.19 -9.00 -8.31
N HIS A 37 -6.66 -9.05 -9.55
CA HIS A 37 -7.37 -10.21 -10.10
C HIS A 37 -6.49 -11.47 -10.20
N ALA A 38 -5.19 -11.29 -10.36
CA ALA A 38 -4.21 -12.38 -10.34
C ALA A 38 -3.75 -12.78 -8.92
N GLY A 39 -4.23 -12.09 -7.87
CA GLY A 39 -3.81 -12.34 -6.49
C GLY A 39 -2.39 -11.86 -6.18
N ILE A 40 -1.87 -10.92 -6.97
CA ILE A 40 -0.50 -10.41 -6.84
C ILE A 40 -0.51 -9.07 -6.10
N PRO A 41 0.19 -8.94 -4.96
CA PRO A 41 0.30 -7.68 -4.26
C PRO A 41 1.13 -6.66 -5.04
N VAL A 42 0.74 -5.39 -4.97
CA VAL A 42 1.39 -4.26 -5.64
C VAL A 42 2.02 -3.36 -4.59
N LEU A 43 3.33 -3.16 -4.69
CA LEU A 43 4.09 -2.25 -3.84
C LEU A 43 4.11 -0.86 -4.49
N LEU A 44 3.41 0.08 -3.85
CA LEU A 44 3.32 1.47 -4.31
C LEU A 44 4.59 2.24 -3.99
N ASP A 45 5.05 3.07 -4.93
CA ASP A 45 6.19 3.96 -4.75
C ASP A 45 5.77 5.27 -4.07
N GLY A 46 5.36 6.27 -4.82
CA GLY A 46 5.07 7.62 -4.33
C GLY A 46 3.76 8.19 -4.86
N LEU A 47 3.63 9.52 -4.84
CA LEU A 47 2.38 10.23 -5.10
C LEU A 47 1.68 9.83 -6.41
N LEU A 48 2.41 9.65 -7.51
CA LEU A 48 1.81 9.25 -8.80
C LEU A 48 1.19 7.87 -8.72
N THR A 49 1.85 6.93 -8.03
CA THR A 49 1.30 5.59 -7.83
C THR A 49 0.08 5.61 -6.90
N TYR A 50 0.05 6.50 -5.89
CA TYR A 50 -1.13 6.66 -5.03
C TYR A 50 -2.32 7.24 -5.80
N ALA A 51 -2.09 8.22 -6.69
CA ALA A 51 -3.14 8.77 -7.53
C ALA A 51 -3.72 7.70 -8.47
N ALA A 52 -2.86 6.91 -9.11
CA ALA A 52 -3.28 5.77 -9.93
C ALA A 52 -4.06 4.72 -9.11
N ALA A 53 -3.60 4.44 -7.88
CA ALA A 53 -4.24 3.49 -6.98
C ALA A 53 -5.62 3.96 -6.53
N LEU A 54 -5.81 5.25 -6.23
CA LEU A 54 -7.12 5.82 -5.91
C LEU A 54 -8.12 5.61 -7.06
N CYS A 55 -7.70 5.88 -8.29
CA CYS A 55 -8.54 5.63 -9.46
C CYS A 55 -8.81 4.13 -9.67
N ALA A 56 -7.81 3.29 -9.47
CA ALA A 56 -7.95 1.83 -9.61
C ALA A 56 -8.91 1.26 -8.57
N VAL A 57 -8.84 1.70 -7.32
CA VAL A 57 -9.74 1.26 -6.23
C VAL A 57 -11.18 1.74 -6.47
N ASP A 58 -11.35 2.94 -7.03
CA ASP A 58 -12.68 3.44 -7.39
C ASP A 58 -13.31 2.61 -8.54
N MET A 59 -12.51 2.18 -9.50
CA MET A 59 -12.96 1.30 -10.59
C MET A 59 -13.18 -0.14 -10.14
N ASP A 60 -12.37 -0.64 -9.19
CA ASP A 60 -12.47 -2.00 -8.67
C ASP A 60 -11.96 -2.06 -7.22
N VAL A 61 -12.90 -2.19 -6.29
CA VAL A 61 -12.64 -2.22 -4.85
C VAL A 61 -11.71 -3.37 -4.43
N MET A 62 -11.64 -4.45 -5.21
CA MET A 62 -10.72 -5.58 -4.94
C MET A 62 -9.27 -5.15 -4.91
N VAL A 63 -8.90 -4.13 -5.68
CA VAL A 63 -7.54 -3.58 -5.73
C VAL A 63 -7.04 -3.19 -4.33
N SER A 64 -7.89 -2.62 -3.49
CA SER A 64 -7.51 -2.15 -2.15
C SER A 64 -6.88 -3.25 -1.27
N LYS A 65 -7.23 -4.51 -1.49
CA LYS A 65 -6.72 -5.67 -0.73
C LYS A 65 -5.31 -6.10 -1.12
N TYR A 66 -4.82 -5.61 -2.25
CA TYR A 66 -3.53 -6.02 -2.83
C TYR A 66 -2.51 -4.88 -2.86
N LEU A 67 -2.84 -3.72 -2.30
CA LEU A 67 -1.94 -2.58 -2.26
C LEU A 67 -1.10 -2.56 -0.98
N VAL A 68 0.19 -2.30 -1.13
CA VAL A 68 1.13 -2.04 -0.04
C VAL A 68 1.82 -0.71 -0.31
N ALA A 69 1.72 0.25 0.60
CA ALA A 69 2.44 1.51 0.46
C ALA A 69 3.91 1.32 0.87
N GLY A 70 4.84 1.41 -0.07
CA GLY A 70 6.26 1.20 0.18
C GLY A 70 6.85 2.26 1.11
N HIS A 71 6.62 3.52 0.81
CA HIS A 71 7.05 4.62 1.69
C HIS A 71 6.04 5.76 1.69
N ARG A 72 6.19 6.72 2.59
CA ARG A 72 5.52 8.01 2.51
C ARG A 72 6.38 8.98 1.71
N SER A 73 5.95 9.36 0.52
CA SER A 73 6.62 10.39 -0.25
C SER A 73 6.49 11.75 0.45
N ALA A 74 7.55 12.57 0.40
CA ALA A 74 7.53 13.94 0.88
C ALA A 74 6.76 14.90 -0.06
N ALA A 75 6.30 14.43 -1.21
CA ALA A 75 5.50 15.22 -2.15
C ALA A 75 4.17 15.67 -1.52
N PRO A 76 3.76 16.94 -1.71
CA PRO A 76 2.49 17.45 -1.21
C PRO A 76 1.31 16.60 -1.67
N GLY A 77 0.39 16.26 -0.76
CA GLY A 77 -0.76 15.41 -1.05
C GLY A 77 -0.55 13.92 -0.77
N SER A 78 0.68 13.47 -0.56
CA SER A 78 0.98 12.04 -0.32
C SER A 78 0.28 11.49 0.91
N SER A 79 0.30 12.21 2.02
CA SER A 79 -0.37 11.79 3.26
C SER A 79 -1.89 11.71 3.10
N GLN A 80 -2.50 12.66 2.37
CA GLN A 80 -3.93 12.65 2.07
C GLN A 80 -4.32 11.48 1.16
N ALA A 81 -3.49 11.19 0.15
CA ALA A 81 -3.73 10.05 -0.74
C ALA A 81 -3.62 8.70 0.01
N LEU A 82 -2.62 8.53 0.87
CA LEU A 82 -2.48 7.35 1.71
C LEU A 82 -3.65 7.19 2.68
N LEU A 83 -4.11 8.28 3.30
CA LEU A 83 -5.28 8.28 4.17
C LEU A 83 -6.54 7.85 3.40
N ALA A 84 -6.75 8.39 2.20
CA ALA A 84 -7.89 8.04 1.34
C ALA A 84 -7.86 6.57 0.88
N LEU A 85 -6.67 6.00 0.67
CA LEU A 85 -6.47 4.58 0.37
C LEU A 85 -6.60 3.68 1.61
N GLY A 86 -6.62 4.24 2.82
CA GLY A 86 -6.58 3.47 4.07
C GLY A 86 -5.26 2.75 4.30
N LEU A 87 -4.16 3.24 3.72
CA LEU A 87 -2.85 2.60 3.79
C LEU A 87 -1.90 3.31 4.77
N SER A 88 -1.17 2.49 5.53
CA SER A 88 0.00 2.93 6.30
C SER A 88 1.28 2.59 5.54
N PRO A 89 2.19 3.54 5.33
CA PRO A 89 3.42 3.29 4.61
C PRO A 89 4.38 2.42 5.42
N VAL A 90 5.12 1.52 4.74
CA VAL A 90 6.15 0.69 5.36
C VAL A 90 7.32 1.55 5.87
N LEU A 91 7.69 2.58 5.10
CA LEU A 91 8.79 3.48 5.43
C LEU A 91 8.37 4.95 5.37
N ASP A 92 9.02 5.77 6.16
CA ASP A 92 8.92 7.24 6.13
C ASP A 92 10.32 7.84 6.27
N LEU A 93 10.97 8.09 5.14
CA LEU A 93 12.36 8.53 5.05
C LEU A 93 12.49 9.94 4.45
N GLY A 94 11.39 10.66 4.29
CA GLY A 94 11.38 11.99 3.67
C GLY A 94 11.79 12.00 2.20
N MET A 95 11.69 10.87 1.50
CA MET A 95 12.13 10.73 0.10
C MET A 95 11.11 11.36 -0.87
N GLN A 96 11.63 11.99 -1.91
CA GLN A 96 10.85 12.57 -3.02
C GLN A 96 11.60 12.40 -4.36
N LEU A 97 12.21 11.24 -4.58
CA LEU A 97 12.99 10.98 -5.79
C LEU A 97 12.11 10.50 -6.95
N GLY A 98 11.17 9.60 -6.70
CA GLY A 98 10.39 8.91 -7.72
C GLY A 98 11.13 7.71 -8.30
N GLU A 99 10.82 7.35 -9.56
CA GLU A 99 11.48 6.28 -10.32
C GLU A 99 11.43 4.90 -9.64
N GLY A 100 10.43 4.66 -8.79
CA GLY A 100 10.30 3.43 -8.03
C GLY A 100 11.24 3.32 -6.82
N SER A 101 11.96 4.40 -6.48
CA SER A 101 12.99 4.38 -5.42
C SER A 101 12.42 4.04 -4.05
N GLY A 102 11.24 4.55 -3.71
CA GLY A 102 10.59 4.27 -2.43
C GLY A 102 10.13 2.82 -2.33
N ALA A 103 9.57 2.27 -3.39
CA ALA A 103 9.23 0.85 -3.48
C ALA A 103 10.47 -0.04 -3.40
N ALA A 104 11.56 0.34 -4.10
CA ALA A 104 12.82 -0.40 -4.08
C ALA A 104 13.44 -0.47 -2.68
N VAL A 105 13.42 0.64 -1.93
CA VAL A 105 13.95 0.69 -0.54
C VAL A 105 13.05 -0.09 0.42
N ALA A 106 11.72 -0.10 0.20
CA ALA A 106 10.77 -0.85 1.02
C ALA A 106 10.80 -2.37 0.74
N TRP A 107 11.20 -2.77 -0.46
CA TRP A 107 11.16 -4.17 -0.89
C TRP A 107 11.88 -5.15 0.06
N PRO A 108 13.10 -4.88 0.55
CA PRO A 108 13.77 -5.76 1.51
C PRO A 108 12.96 -6.00 2.79
N VAL A 109 12.27 -4.98 3.29
CA VAL A 109 11.43 -5.08 4.50
C VAL A 109 10.21 -5.97 4.23
N VAL A 110 9.51 -5.75 3.11
CA VAL A 110 8.37 -6.57 2.69
C VAL A 110 8.78 -8.03 2.48
N ARG A 111 9.91 -8.25 1.83
CA ARG A 111 10.48 -9.58 1.61
C ARG A 111 10.84 -10.27 2.92
N LEU A 112 11.47 -9.55 3.85
CA LEU A 112 11.78 -10.08 5.18
C LEU A 112 10.51 -10.49 5.93
N ALA A 113 9.48 -9.65 5.93
CA ALA A 113 8.20 -9.95 6.55
C ALA A 113 7.57 -11.24 5.98
N SER A 114 7.61 -11.42 4.65
CA SER A 114 7.16 -12.65 4.00
C SER A 114 7.94 -13.88 4.46
N HIS A 115 9.26 -13.78 4.55
CA HIS A 115 10.11 -14.88 5.06
C HIS A 115 9.81 -15.21 6.54
N MET A 116 9.55 -14.19 7.36
CA MET A 116 9.18 -14.41 8.76
C MET A 116 7.86 -15.17 8.89
N ILE A 117 6.83 -14.80 8.13
CA ILE A 117 5.52 -15.49 8.15
C ILE A 117 5.66 -16.98 7.79
N HIS A 118 6.51 -17.31 6.82
CA HIS A 118 6.67 -18.68 6.34
C HIS A 118 7.73 -19.49 7.11
N GLY A 119 8.68 -18.81 7.75
CA GLY A 119 9.84 -19.47 8.40
C GLY A 119 9.75 -19.56 9.91
N LEU A 120 8.92 -18.76 10.57
CA LEU A 120 8.75 -18.81 12.01
C LEU A 120 7.73 -19.89 12.38
N LYS A 121 8.13 -20.76 13.31
CA LYS A 121 7.20 -21.72 13.91
C LYS A 121 6.21 -21.00 14.81
N ALA A 122 4.96 -21.44 14.81
CA ALA A 122 3.98 -20.96 15.78
C ALA A 122 4.36 -21.38 17.20
N PHE A 123 3.97 -20.60 18.21
CA PHE A 123 4.28 -20.92 19.62
C PHE A 123 3.86 -22.33 20.04
N GLY A 124 2.78 -22.89 19.47
CA GLY A 124 2.34 -24.25 19.71
C GLY A 124 3.22 -25.35 19.10
N GLU A 125 4.12 -24.98 18.16
CA GLU A 125 5.08 -25.88 17.54
C GLU A 125 6.46 -25.82 18.20
N LEU A 126 6.65 -24.86 19.11
CA LEU A 126 7.83 -24.67 19.90
C LEU A 126 7.56 -25.25 21.30
N ASP A 127 8.47 -26.10 21.78
CA ASP A 127 8.43 -26.60 23.17
C ASP A 127 8.88 -25.50 24.15
N VAL A 128 8.17 -24.36 24.09
CA VAL A 128 8.41 -23.20 24.95
C VAL A 128 7.42 -23.21 26.08
N LYS A 129 7.90 -23.38 27.32
CA LYS A 129 7.09 -23.25 28.54
C LYS A 129 6.49 -21.81 28.55
N ASN A 130 5.16 -21.75 28.71
CA ASN A 130 4.47 -20.49 28.87
C ASN A 130 4.68 -19.97 30.30
N SER A 131 5.73 -19.17 30.50
CA SER A 131 6.08 -18.60 31.81
C SER A 131 4.96 -17.77 32.44
N THR A 132 4.09 -17.15 31.65
CA THR A 132 2.91 -16.41 32.14
C THR A 132 1.90 -17.33 32.79
N ARG A 133 1.70 -18.54 32.25
CA ARG A 133 0.81 -19.56 32.81
C ARG A 133 1.37 -20.11 34.11
N ASP A 134 2.70 -20.29 34.18
CA ASP A 134 3.39 -20.73 35.39
C ASP A 134 3.30 -19.67 36.50
N LEU A 135 3.42 -18.38 36.18
CA LEU A 135 3.28 -17.27 37.12
C LEU A 135 1.83 -17.12 37.63
N GLN A 136 0.83 -17.33 36.79
CA GLN A 136 -0.58 -17.38 37.23
C GLN A 136 -0.87 -18.56 38.16
N CYS A 137 -0.30 -19.74 37.87
CA CYS A 137 -0.44 -20.91 38.75
C CYS A 137 0.24 -20.71 40.10
N LEU A 138 1.27 -19.86 40.19
CA LEU A 138 1.98 -19.51 41.42
C LEU A 138 1.35 -18.32 42.14
N GLY A 139 0.28 -17.70 41.61
CA GLY A 139 -0.40 -16.55 42.20
C GLY A 139 0.44 -15.28 42.23
N LEU A 140 1.38 -15.13 41.24
CA LEU A 140 2.29 -14.00 41.13
C LEU A 140 1.83 -12.96 40.11
N LEU A 141 0.68 -13.17 39.44
CA LEU A 141 0.00 -12.23 38.53
C LEU A 141 -1.51 -12.28 38.77
#